data_6489ad01b4745dfce82784b10f451d02
#
_entry.id   6489ad01b4745dfce82784b10f451d02
#
_cell.length_a   1.000
_cell.length_b   1.000
_cell.length_c   1.000
_cell.angle_alpha   90.00
_cell.angle_beta   90.00
_cell.angle_gamma   90.00
#
_symmetry.space_group_name_H-M   'P 1'
#
loop_
_entity.id
_entity.type
_entity.pdbx_description
1 polymer ?
#
loop_
_entity_poly.entity_id
_entity_poly.type
_entity_poly.pdbx_seq_one_letter_code
_entity_poly.pdbx_strand_id
1 'polypeptide(L)'
;LKIENTRKPDTKTYIVWVTFAVTILLWVLDKVTGINANVVAMIPVGVFCATGVITKEDLREIDWSVLWMVAGGFALGIALNKTGLAENLVESIPFASFPPLVVLLLSGFIAYLLSNFIANSAAANLLVPILCAVGVGMGELLDPVGGARALIIGVALSTSFAMLFPISTPPNAIAHSTGLIQVKDMTKVGLIIGVIGFVLSYAILIFIGI
;
A
#
# COMPACT_ATOMS: atom_id res chain seq x y z
N LEU A 1 -23.68 -14.29 10.16
CA LEU A 1 -23.67 -15.10 8.91
C LEU A 1 -23.38 -16.54 9.32
N LYS A 2 -24.43 -17.38 9.37
CA LYS A 2 -24.26 -18.83 9.46
C LYS A 2 -23.92 -19.33 8.05
N ILE A 3 -22.65 -19.62 7.82
CA ILE A 3 -22.23 -20.30 6.60
C ILE A 3 -22.39 -21.80 6.87
N GLU A 4 -23.56 -22.35 6.55
CA GLU A 4 -23.77 -23.79 6.50
C GLU A 4 -23.18 -24.33 5.20
N ASN A 5 -21.89 -24.62 5.20
CA ASN A 5 -21.26 -25.27 4.06
C ASN A 5 -21.39 -26.80 4.23
N THR A 6 -22.51 -27.35 3.79
CA THR A 6 -22.83 -28.79 3.84
C THR A 6 -22.39 -29.56 2.58
N ARG A 7 -21.73 -28.90 1.62
CA ARG A 7 -21.23 -29.56 0.39
C ARG A 7 -19.94 -30.31 0.68
N LYS A 8 -19.91 -31.59 0.34
CA LYS A 8 -18.64 -32.36 0.30
C LYS A 8 -17.71 -31.74 -0.72
N PRO A 9 -16.38 -31.69 -0.42
CA PRO A 9 -15.40 -31.19 -1.37
C PRO A 9 -15.50 -31.98 -2.69
N ASP A 10 -15.62 -31.28 -3.79
CA ASP A 10 -15.56 -31.82 -5.13
C ASP A 10 -14.16 -31.68 -5.73
N THR A 11 -13.93 -32.19 -6.93
CA THR A 11 -12.64 -32.10 -7.63
C THR A 11 -12.20 -30.64 -7.78
N LYS A 12 -13.10 -29.73 -8.05
CA LYS A 12 -12.79 -28.30 -8.19
C LYS A 12 -12.27 -27.71 -6.87
N THR A 13 -12.85 -28.11 -5.74
CA THR A 13 -12.42 -27.69 -4.40
C THR A 13 -10.98 -28.12 -4.12
N TYR A 14 -10.61 -29.36 -4.47
CA TYR A 14 -9.23 -29.83 -4.32
C TYR A 14 -8.26 -29.08 -5.22
N ILE A 15 -8.63 -28.77 -6.46
CA ILE A 15 -7.81 -27.95 -7.37
C ILE A 15 -7.56 -26.59 -6.74
N VAL A 16 -8.57 -25.93 -6.18
CA VAL A 16 -8.43 -24.63 -5.52
C VAL A 16 -7.46 -24.72 -4.34
N TRP A 17 -7.62 -25.70 -3.44
CA TRP A 17 -6.77 -25.85 -2.28
C TRP A 17 -5.31 -26.12 -2.65
N VAL A 18 -5.07 -27.03 -3.59
CA VAL A 18 -3.71 -27.35 -4.03
C VAL A 18 -3.07 -26.13 -4.71
N THR A 19 -3.79 -25.48 -5.61
CA THR A 19 -3.27 -24.28 -6.29
C THR A 19 -2.96 -23.16 -5.30
N PHE A 20 -3.84 -22.93 -4.32
CA PHE A 20 -3.63 -21.94 -3.27
C PHE A 20 -2.38 -22.25 -2.43
N ALA A 21 -2.24 -23.51 -1.98
CA ALA A 21 -1.07 -23.93 -1.21
C ALA A 21 0.23 -23.77 -2.00
N VAL A 22 0.25 -24.17 -3.28
CA VAL A 22 1.40 -24.03 -4.16
C VAL A 22 1.74 -22.56 -4.40
N THR A 23 0.76 -21.72 -4.63
CA THR A 23 0.97 -20.28 -4.85
C THR A 23 1.60 -19.62 -3.63
N ILE A 24 1.08 -19.89 -2.43
CA ILE A 24 1.66 -19.36 -1.18
C ILE A 24 3.08 -19.89 -0.99
N LEU A 25 3.31 -21.18 -1.20
CA LEU A 25 4.63 -21.77 -1.06
C LEU A 25 5.64 -21.09 -1.99
N LEU A 26 5.28 -20.84 -3.24
CA LEU A 26 6.15 -20.16 -4.20
C LEU A 26 6.40 -18.69 -3.81
N TRP A 27 5.44 -17.98 -3.23
CA TRP A 27 5.66 -16.62 -2.71
C TRP A 27 6.57 -16.60 -1.48
N VAL A 28 6.45 -17.58 -0.58
CA VAL A 28 7.34 -17.71 0.59
C VAL A 28 8.77 -18.06 0.15
N LEU A 29 8.91 -18.84 -0.92
CA LEU A 29 10.18 -19.29 -1.45
C LEU A 29 10.72 -18.39 -2.60
N ASP A 30 10.22 -17.17 -2.77
CA ASP A 30 10.59 -16.25 -3.86
C ASP A 30 12.11 -16.04 -3.94
N LYS A 31 12.77 -15.85 -2.79
CA LYS A 31 14.21 -15.67 -2.67
C LYS A 31 15.02 -16.90 -3.05
N VAL A 32 14.43 -18.10 -2.92
CA VAL A 32 15.08 -19.38 -3.25
C VAL A 32 14.85 -19.73 -4.71
N THR A 33 13.61 -19.55 -5.18
CA THR A 33 13.20 -19.89 -6.54
C THR A 33 13.60 -18.84 -7.57
N GLY A 34 13.77 -17.59 -7.15
CA GLY A 34 14.01 -16.45 -8.03
C GLY A 34 12.84 -16.11 -8.95
N ILE A 35 11.67 -16.74 -8.75
CA ILE A 35 10.49 -16.51 -9.58
C ILE A 35 9.80 -15.22 -9.13
N ASN A 36 9.59 -14.31 -10.07
CA ASN A 36 8.90 -13.05 -9.77
C ASN A 36 7.48 -13.29 -9.21
N ALA A 37 7.13 -12.63 -8.12
CA ALA A 37 5.83 -12.77 -7.46
C ALA A 37 4.62 -12.54 -8.39
N ASN A 38 4.76 -11.67 -9.40
CA ASN A 38 3.70 -11.43 -10.39
C ASN A 38 3.51 -12.64 -11.32
N VAL A 39 4.59 -13.35 -11.65
CA VAL A 39 4.52 -14.60 -12.44
C VAL A 39 3.83 -15.68 -11.62
N VAL A 40 4.16 -15.81 -10.34
CA VAL A 40 3.49 -16.73 -9.41
C VAL A 40 1.99 -16.42 -9.32
N ALA A 41 1.59 -15.17 -9.29
CA ALA A 41 0.18 -14.75 -9.26
C ALA A 41 -0.61 -15.19 -10.53
N MET A 42 0.05 -15.39 -11.66
CA MET A 42 -0.59 -15.89 -12.88
C MET A 42 -0.89 -17.41 -12.86
N ILE A 43 -0.24 -18.17 -11.97
CA ILE A 43 -0.46 -19.62 -11.85
C ILE A 43 -1.91 -19.95 -11.50
N PRO A 44 -2.52 -19.40 -10.42
CA PRO A 44 -3.92 -19.67 -10.11
C PRO A 44 -4.87 -19.23 -11.23
N VAL A 45 -4.59 -18.11 -11.91
CA VAL A 45 -5.41 -17.65 -13.04
C VAL A 45 -5.39 -18.71 -14.16
N GLY A 46 -4.20 -19.14 -14.57
CA GLY A 46 -4.04 -20.16 -15.61
C GLY A 46 -4.67 -21.50 -15.24
N VAL A 47 -4.41 -22.00 -14.03
CA VAL A 47 -4.93 -23.30 -13.56
C VAL A 47 -6.47 -23.26 -13.47
N PHE A 48 -7.05 -22.24 -12.88
CA PHE A 48 -8.50 -22.14 -12.68
C PHE A 48 -9.25 -21.98 -14.00
N CYS A 49 -8.69 -21.24 -14.96
CA CYS A 49 -9.26 -21.14 -16.30
C CYS A 49 -9.14 -22.48 -17.08
N ALA A 50 -7.98 -23.12 -17.05
CA ALA A 50 -7.74 -24.37 -17.78
C ALA A 50 -8.58 -25.55 -17.23
N THR A 51 -8.82 -25.56 -15.92
CA THR A 51 -9.60 -26.63 -15.25
C THR A 51 -11.10 -26.32 -15.18
N GLY A 52 -11.54 -25.16 -15.66
CA GLY A 52 -12.94 -24.74 -15.60
C GLY A 52 -13.44 -24.48 -14.17
N VAL A 53 -12.53 -24.20 -13.22
CA VAL A 53 -12.89 -23.70 -11.90
C VAL A 53 -13.49 -22.30 -12.05
N ILE A 54 -12.82 -21.46 -12.84
CA ILE A 54 -13.32 -20.15 -13.28
C ILE A 54 -13.86 -20.31 -14.71
N THR A 55 -15.09 -19.88 -14.91
CA THR A 55 -15.79 -19.93 -16.19
C THR A 55 -15.83 -18.55 -16.85
N LYS A 56 -16.30 -18.50 -18.11
CA LYS A 56 -16.48 -17.24 -18.84
C LYS A 56 -17.54 -16.36 -18.16
N GLU A 57 -18.51 -16.97 -17.55
CA GLU A 57 -19.58 -16.30 -16.82
C GLU A 57 -19.02 -15.60 -15.58
N ASP A 58 -18.19 -16.30 -14.80
CA ASP A 58 -17.52 -15.72 -13.62
C ASP A 58 -16.63 -14.52 -14.00
N LEU A 59 -15.95 -14.60 -15.15
CA LEU A 59 -15.13 -13.49 -15.65
C LEU A 59 -15.96 -12.26 -16.04
N ARG A 60 -17.22 -12.44 -16.41
CA ARG A 60 -18.13 -11.32 -16.71
C ARG A 60 -18.66 -10.64 -15.45
N GLU A 61 -18.68 -11.34 -14.32
CA GLU A 61 -19.07 -10.78 -13.02
C GLU A 61 -17.99 -9.90 -12.38
N ILE A 62 -16.73 -9.96 -12.91
CA ILE A 62 -15.65 -9.09 -12.45
C ILE A 62 -15.97 -7.65 -12.80
N ASP A 63 -15.89 -6.76 -11.82
CA ASP A 63 -15.96 -5.32 -12.06
C ASP A 63 -14.68 -4.79 -12.72
N TRP A 64 -14.67 -4.87 -14.05
CA TRP A 64 -13.54 -4.39 -14.86
C TRP A 64 -13.28 -2.90 -14.70
N SER A 65 -14.32 -2.09 -14.35
CA SER A 65 -14.15 -0.65 -14.13
C SER A 65 -13.22 -0.39 -12.95
N VAL A 66 -13.37 -1.17 -11.88
CA VAL A 66 -12.47 -1.09 -10.71
C VAL A 66 -11.05 -1.50 -11.07
N LEU A 67 -10.87 -2.56 -11.84
CA LEU A 67 -9.53 -2.98 -12.28
C LEU A 67 -8.84 -1.90 -13.12
N TRP A 68 -9.56 -1.26 -14.05
CA TRP A 68 -9.03 -0.16 -14.84
C TRP A 68 -8.73 1.07 -14.00
N MET A 69 -9.56 1.39 -13.02
CA MET A 69 -9.31 2.49 -12.08
C MET A 69 -8.02 2.24 -11.27
N VAL A 70 -7.83 1.02 -10.76
CA VAL A 70 -6.62 0.64 -10.02
C VAL A 70 -5.39 0.67 -10.92
N ALA A 71 -5.47 0.11 -12.12
CA ALA A 71 -4.39 0.15 -13.11
C ALA A 71 -4.01 1.58 -13.48
N GLY A 72 -5.00 2.46 -13.69
CA GLY A 72 -4.80 3.89 -13.94
C GLY A 72 -4.10 4.60 -12.77
N GLY A 73 -4.49 4.29 -11.53
CA GLY A 73 -3.84 4.82 -10.34
C GLY A 73 -2.37 4.40 -10.22
N PHE A 74 -2.06 3.13 -10.51
CA PHE A 74 -0.66 2.67 -10.57
C PHE A 74 0.13 3.34 -11.70
N ALA A 75 -0.48 3.49 -12.89
CA ALA A 75 0.15 4.18 -14.02
C ALA A 75 0.45 5.65 -13.67
N LEU A 76 -0.48 6.34 -13.00
CA LEU A 76 -0.28 7.70 -12.52
C LEU A 76 0.86 7.78 -11.50
N GLY A 77 0.91 6.86 -10.53
CA GLY A 77 1.99 6.77 -9.55
C GLY A 77 3.36 6.57 -10.20
N ILE A 78 3.44 5.67 -11.19
CA ILE A 78 4.66 5.45 -11.99
C ILE A 78 5.04 6.71 -12.78
N ALA A 79 4.09 7.41 -13.37
CA ALA A 79 4.33 8.65 -14.11
C ALA A 79 4.86 9.76 -13.18
N LEU A 80 4.25 9.97 -12.02
CA LEU A 80 4.71 10.93 -11.02
C LEU A 80 6.17 10.67 -10.59
N ASN A 81 6.52 9.39 -10.42
CA ASN A 81 7.87 8.99 -10.04
C ASN A 81 8.86 9.18 -11.22
N LYS A 82 8.52 8.68 -12.42
CA LYS A 82 9.40 8.76 -13.60
C LYS A 82 9.62 10.18 -14.11
N THR A 83 8.66 11.07 -13.94
CA THR A 83 8.80 12.49 -14.32
C THR A 83 9.58 13.31 -13.30
N GLY A 84 9.88 12.76 -12.13
CA GLY A 84 10.49 13.49 -11.02
C GLY A 84 9.56 14.55 -10.40
N LEU A 85 8.27 14.58 -10.79
CA LEU A 85 7.36 15.61 -10.28
C LEU A 85 7.17 15.50 -8.77
N ALA A 86 7.00 14.28 -8.24
CA ALA A 86 6.85 14.07 -6.81
C ALA A 86 8.15 14.46 -6.06
N GLU A 87 9.31 14.13 -6.60
CA GLU A 87 10.62 14.48 -6.07
C GLU A 87 10.80 16.00 -6.04
N ASN A 88 10.58 16.68 -7.17
CA ASN A 88 10.65 18.15 -7.26
C ASN A 88 9.70 18.85 -6.29
N LEU A 89 8.50 18.33 -6.06
CA LEU A 89 7.57 18.90 -5.08
C LEU A 89 8.11 18.81 -3.65
N VAL A 90 8.74 17.69 -3.29
CA VAL A 90 9.31 17.51 -1.94
C VAL A 90 10.57 18.34 -1.78
N GLU A 91 11.47 18.36 -2.77
CA GLU A 91 12.70 19.14 -2.75
C GLU A 91 12.46 20.65 -2.74
N SER A 92 11.33 21.13 -3.27
CA SER A 92 10.97 22.54 -3.21
C SER A 92 10.64 23.04 -1.78
N ILE A 93 10.51 22.12 -0.83
CA ILE A 93 10.19 22.45 0.57
C ILE A 93 11.48 22.73 1.33
N PRO A 94 11.67 23.94 1.89
CA PRO A 94 12.89 24.29 2.62
C PRO A 94 12.88 23.69 4.03
N PHE A 95 12.98 22.38 4.15
CA PHE A 95 12.93 21.65 5.42
C PHE A 95 13.92 22.20 6.47
N ALA A 96 15.13 22.60 6.04
CA ALA A 96 16.15 23.11 6.94
C ALA A 96 15.77 24.44 7.63
N SER A 97 14.74 25.15 7.15
CA SER A 97 14.26 26.41 7.75
C SER A 97 13.19 26.19 8.82
N PHE A 98 12.70 24.97 8.98
CA PHE A 98 11.62 24.65 9.93
C PHE A 98 12.17 24.10 11.26
N PRO A 99 11.45 24.29 12.37
CA PRO A 99 11.75 23.61 13.63
C PRO A 99 11.70 22.08 13.48
N PRO A 100 12.52 21.31 14.23
CA PRO A 100 12.60 19.84 14.12
C PRO A 100 11.26 19.12 14.17
N LEU A 101 10.39 19.52 15.10
CA LEU A 101 9.06 18.95 15.23
C LEU A 101 8.19 19.18 13.97
N VAL A 102 8.30 20.37 13.37
CA VAL A 102 7.57 20.69 12.14
C VAL A 102 8.10 19.84 10.98
N VAL A 103 9.40 19.65 10.88
CA VAL A 103 10.01 18.78 9.85
C VAL A 103 9.49 17.37 9.99
N LEU A 104 9.48 16.81 11.20
CA LEU A 104 8.99 15.47 11.48
C LEU A 104 7.52 15.32 11.08
N LEU A 105 6.65 16.22 11.53
CA LEU A 105 5.21 16.15 11.25
C LEU A 105 4.88 16.45 9.79
N LEU A 106 5.53 17.44 9.19
CA LEU A 106 5.30 17.83 7.80
C LEU A 106 5.72 16.74 6.83
N SER A 107 6.89 16.13 7.06
CA SER A 107 7.37 15.02 6.25
C SER A 107 6.38 13.84 6.24
N GLY A 108 5.88 13.48 7.41
CA GLY A 108 4.87 12.43 7.52
C GLY A 108 3.54 12.83 6.91
N PHE A 109 3.12 14.07 7.05
CA PHE A 109 1.88 14.55 6.44
C PHE A 109 1.96 14.52 4.91
N ILE A 110 3.09 14.95 4.33
CA ILE A 110 3.32 14.85 2.90
C ILE A 110 3.33 13.39 2.44
N ALA A 111 3.99 12.51 3.20
CA ALA A 111 4.01 11.09 2.92
C ALA A 111 2.60 10.47 2.95
N TYR A 112 1.79 10.82 3.95
CA TYR A 112 0.39 10.42 4.04
C TYR A 112 -0.43 10.90 2.84
N LEU A 113 -0.31 12.17 2.47
CA LEU A 113 -1.04 12.73 1.33
C LEU A 113 -0.66 12.04 0.02
N LEU A 114 0.63 11.97 -0.30
CA LEU A 114 1.11 11.34 -1.54
C LEU A 114 0.71 9.89 -1.63
N SER A 115 0.80 9.14 -0.52
CA SER A 115 0.47 7.72 -0.48
C SER A 115 -1.02 7.42 -0.73
N ASN A 116 -1.90 8.39 -0.61
CA ASN A 116 -3.31 8.19 -1.01
C ASN A 116 -3.50 8.20 -2.53
N PHE A 117 -2.59 8.82 -3.28
CA PHE A 117 -2.68 8.92 -4.75
C PHE A 117 -1.78 7.91 -5.47
N ILE A 118 -0.76 7.37 -4.79
CA ILE A 118 0.13 6.33 -5.29
C ILE A 118 0.16 5.17 -4.31
N ALA A 119 0.60 3.98 -4.74
CA ALA A 119 0.70 2.84 -3.84
C ALA A 119 1.65 3.13 -2.66
N ASN A 120 1.27 2.67 -1.45
CA ASN A 120 2.00 2.95 -0.21
C ASN A 120 3.50 2.61 -0.31
N SER A 121 3.84 1.47 -0.91
CA SER A 121 5.24 1.07 -1.13
C SER A 121 5.96 1.98 -2.12
N ALA A 122 5.28 2.47 -3.15
CA ALA A 122 5.87 3.41 -4.11
C ALA A 122 6.14 4.78 -3.45
N ALA A 123 5.20 5.27 -2.64
CA ALA A 123 5.38 6.49 -1.86
C ALA A 123 6.56 6.37 -0.87
N ALA A 124 6.64 5.25 -0.15
CA ALA A 124 7.75 5.00 0.78
C ALA A 124 9.09 4.93 0.05
N ASN A 125 9.17 4.18 -1.06
CA ASN A 125 10.40 4.06 -1.85
C ASN A 125 10.88 5.39 -2.45
N LEU A 126 9.96 6.30 -2.76
CA LEU A 126 10.28 7.64 -3.22
C LEU A 126 10.75 8.55 -2.06
N LEU A 127 9.96 8.60 -0.99
CA LEU A 127 10.14 9.62 0.05
C LEU A 127 11.23 9.28 1.06
N VAL A 128 11.41 7.99 1.39
CA VAL A 128 12.40 7.58 2.40
C VAL A 128 13.82 8.00 2.03
N PRO A 129 14.33 7.80 0.80
CA PRO A 129 15.67 8.27 0.43
C PRO A 129 15.82 9.79 0.51
N ILE A 130 14.82 10.55 0.01
CA ILE A 130 14.85 12.02 0.02
C ILE A 130 14.86 12.54 1.46
N LEU A 131 13.94 12.06 2.28
CA LEU A 131 13.82 12.51 3.67
C LEU A 131 14.95 11.97 4.57
N CYS A 132 15.56 10.85 4.18
CA CYS A 132 16.80 10.40 4.80
C CYS A 132 17.93 11.40 4.53
N ALA A 133 18.09 11.89 3.30
CA ALA A 133 19.07 12.92 2.96
C ALA A 133 18.80 14.24 3.72
N VAL A 134 17.54 14.65 3.83
CA VAL A 134 17.13 15.79 4.68
C VAL A 134 17.52 15.55 6.14
N GLY A 135 17.21 14.37 6.69
CA GLY A 135 17.53 14.01 8.07
C GLY A 135 19.02 14.02 8.36
N VAL A 136 19.82 13.48 7.44
CA VAL A 136 21.28 13.50 7.55
C VAL A 136 21.81 14.94 7.42
N GLY A 137 21.27 15.73 6.51
CA GLY A 137 21.67 17.13 6.31
C GLY A 137 21.35 18.05 7.50
N MET A 138 20.30 17.75 8.25
CA MET A 138 19.94 18.48 9.47
C MET A 138 20.76 18.03 10.70
N GLY A 139 21.32 16.82 10.67
CA GLY A 139 22.21 16.31 11.72
C GLY A 139 21.59 16.40 13.13
N GLU A 140 22.35 16.94 14.08
CA GLU A 140 21.95 17.06 15.49
C GLU A 140 20.72 17.95 15.72
N LEU A 141 20.31 18.76 14.74
CA LEU A 141 19.09 19.58 14.87
C LEU A 141 17.83 18.73 15.06
N LEU A 142 17.83 17.48 14.54
CA LEU A 142 16.70 16.57 14.68
C LEU A 142 16.74 15.72 15.95
N ASP A 143 17.82 15.72 16.73
CA ASP A 143 17.95 14.90 17.95
C ASP A 143 16.82 15.08 18.96
N PRO A 144 16.29 16.32 19.17
CA PRO A 144 15.18 16.51 20.10
C PRO A 144 13.89 15.73 19.73
N VAL A 145 13.77 15.28 18.48
CA VAL A 145 12.60 14.55 17.97
C VAL A 145 12.94 13.14 17.51
N GLY A 146 14.11 12.60 17.95
CA GLY A 146 14.55 11.24 17.62
C GLY A 146 15.40 11.12 16.36
N GLY A 147 15.92 12.24 15.86
CA GLY A 147 16.86 12.27 14.75
C GLY A 147 16.30 11.81 13.40
N ALA A 148 17.20 11.55 12.46
CA ALA A 148 16.85 11.05 11.13
C ALA A 148 16.10 9.69 11.19
N ARG A 149 16.34 8.88 12.23
CA ARG A 149 15.65 7.60 12.41
C ARG A 149 14.16 7.76 12.65
N ALA A 150 13.78 8.69 13.54
CA ALA A 150 12.36 8.98 13.79
C ALA A 150 11.68 9.55 12.55
N LEU A 151 12.37 10.38 11.77
CA LEU A 151 11.88 10.91 10.50
C LEU A 151 11.53 9.78 9.52
N ILE A 152 12.45 8.84 9.30
CA ILE A 152 12.26 7.71 8.39
C ILE A 152 11.12 6.79 8.86
N ILE A 153 11.07 6.46 10.16
CA ILE A 153 10.01 5.63 10.73
C ILE A 153 8.67 6.34 10.61
N GLY A 154 8.61 7.64 10.92
CA GLY A 154 7.39 8.44 10.80
C GLY A 154 6.84 8.47 9.38
N VAL A 155 7.70 8.64 8.39
CA VAL A 155 7.35 8.60 6.96
C VAL A 155 6.82 7.22 6.56
N ALA A 156 7.49 6.14 6.94
CA ALA A 156 7.08 4.76 6.64
C ALA A 156 5.72 4.42 7.27
N LEU A 157 5.48 4.85 8.51
CA LEU A 157 4.18 4.68 9.16
C LEU A 157 3.10 5.51 8.47
N SER A 158 3.40 6.77 8.13
CA SER A 158 2.46 7.66 7.45
C SER A 158 2.00 7.12 6.09
N THR A 159 2.91 6.58 5.29
CA THR A 159 2.54 5.94 4.02
C THR A 159 1.62 4.73 4.24
N SER A 160 1.80 3.99 5.33
CA SER A 160 0.99 2.80 5.64
C SER A 160 -0.44 3.13 6.08
N PHE A 161 -0.70 4.32 6.61
CA PHE A 161 -2.04 4.77 7.00
C PHE A 161 -2.85 5.38 5.86
N ALA A 162 -2.26 5.55 4.69
CA ALA A 162 -2.93 6.07 3.52
C ALA A 162 -3.86 5.01 2.91
N MET A 163 -5.15 5.09 3.20
CA MET A 163 -6.17 4.13 2.77
C MET A 163 -7.48 4.79 2.36
N LEU A 164 -7.43 6.05 1.89
CA LEU A 164 -8.62 6.81 1.51
C LEU A 164 -9.30 6.24 0.26
N PHE A 165 -8.52 5.73 -0.68
CA PHE A 165 -9.00 5.32 -1.98
C PHE A 165 -8.75 3.83 -2.25
N PRO A 166 -9.54 3.21 -3.14
CA PRO A 166 -9.32 1.83 -3.56
C PRO A 166 -7.92 1.57 -4.14
N ILE A 167 -7.31 2.59 -4.77
CA ILE A 167 -5.98 2.52 -5.39
C ILE A 167 -4.83 2.50 -4.38
N SER A 168 -5.07 2.94 -3.15
CA SER A 168 -4.01 3.06 -2.13
C SER A 168 -3.41 1.70 -1.77
N THR A 169 -4.24 0.65 -1.69
CA THR A 169 -3.79 -0.71 -1.38
C THR A 169 -4.58 -1.78 -2.14
N PRO A 170 -3.96 -2.92 -2.51
CA PRO A 170 -4.69 -4.03 -3.13
C PRO A 170 -5.90 -4.54 -2.34
N PRO A 171 -5.85 -4.69 -1.00
CA PRO A 171 -7.04 -5.08 -0.22
C PRO A 171 -8.20 -4.09 -0.36
N ASN A 172 -7.93 -2.79 -0.41
CA ASN A 172 -8.97 -1.78 -0.61
C ASN A 172 -9.63 -1.92 -2.00
N ALA A 173 -8.82 -2.17 -3.03
CA ALA A 173 -9.33 -2.42 -4.38
C ALA A 173 -10.25 -3.64 -4.41
N ILE A 174 -9.84 -4.75 -3.79
CA ILE A 174 -10.62 -5.98 -3.68
C ILE A 174 -11.93 -5.73 -2.91
N ALA A 175 -11.87 -5.04 -1.77
CA ALA A 175 -13.06 -4.71 -0.99
C ALA A 175 -14.06 -3.86 -1.80
N HIS A 176 -13.56 -2.87 -2.54
CA HIS A 176 -14.39 -2.04 -3.41
C HIS A 176 -15.00 -2.82 -4.59
N SER A 177 -14.25 -3.77 -5.18
CA SER A 177 -14.72 -4.58 -6.31
C SER A 177 -15.91 -5.49 -5.98
N THR A 178 -16.19 -5.73 -4.70
CA THR A 178 -17.39 -6.47 -4.27
C THR A 178 -18.70 -5.73 -4.54
N GLY A 179 -18.63 -4.42 -4.82
CA GLY A 179 -19.80 -3.55 -4.96
C GLY A 179 -20.53 -3.22 -3.65
N LEU A 180 -20.09 -3.81 -2.52
CA LEU A 180 -20.70 -3.60 -1.21
C LEU A 180 -20.20 -2.31 -0.53
N ILE A 181 -19.05 -1.80 -0.93
CA ILE A 181 -18.40 -0.65 -0.34
C ILE A 181 -18.18 0.42 -1.41
N GLN A 182 -18.74 1.61 -1.17
CA GLN A 182 -18.54 2.76 -2.07
C GLN A 182 -17.24 3.49 -1.73
N VAL A 183 -16.64 4.17 -2.71
CA VAL A 183 -15.45 5.02 -2.51
C VAL A 183 -15.68 6.03 -1.40
N LYS A 184 -16.88 6.61 -1.31
CA LYS A 184 -17.26 7.58 -0.26
C LYS A 184 -17.14 7.00 1.15
N ASP A 185 -17.54 5.73 1.32
CA ASP A 185 -17.48 5.04 2.62
C ASP A 185 -16.03 4.76 3.00
N MET A 186 -15.23 4.30 2.02
CA MET A 186 -13.79 4.09 2.21
C MET A 186 -13.07 5.38 2.59
N THR A 187 -13.33 6.46 1.85
CA THR A 187 -12.71 7.78 2.13
C THR A 187 -13.05 8.25 3.54
N LYS A 188 -14.31 8.11 3.95
CA LYS A 188 -14.76 8.55 5.28
C LYS A 188 -14.09 7.77 6.40
N VAL A 189 -14.10 6.46 6.31
CA VAL A 189 -13.47 5.57 7.31
C VAL A 189 -11.95 5.68 7.26
N GLY A 190 -11.36 5.69 6.06
CA GLY A 190 -9.93 5.83 5.84
C GLY A 190 -9.37 7.15 6.37
N LEU A 191 -10.12 8.26 6.23
CA LEU A 191 -9.72 9.54 6.81
C LEU A 191 -9.66 9.47 8.34
N ILE A 192 -10.71 8.91 8.98
CA ILE A 192 -10.76 8.81 10.44
C ILE A 192 -9.60 7.93 10.95
N ILE A 193 -9.44 6.74 10.38
CA ILE A 193 -8.38 5.80 10.78
C ILE A 193 -7.00 6.38 10.47
N GLY A 194 -6.83 6.99 9.30
CA GLY A 194 -5.57 7.61 8.89
C GLY A 194 -5.13 8.73 9.82
N VAL A 195 -6.06 9.62 10.20
CA VAL A 195 -5.75 10.71 11.15
C VAL A 195 -5.44 10.15 12.54
N ILE A 196 -6.25 9.22 13.05
CA ILE A 196 -5.98 8.59 14.35
C ILE A 196 -4.64 7.86 14.33
N GLY A 197 -4.36 7.07 13.30
CA GLY A 197 -3.11 6.34 13.13
C GLY A 197 -1.91 7.29 13.06
N PHE A 198 -2.03 8.38 12.29
CA PHE A 198 -1.01 9.42 12.20
C PHE A 198 -0.72 10.03 13.58
N VAL A 199 -1.74 10.53 14.26
CA VAL A 199 -1.59 11.18 15.58
C VAL A 199 -0.98 10.23 16.61
N LEU A 200 -1.48 8.98 16.69
CA LEU A 200 -0.95 7.99 17.64
C LEU A 200 0.50 7.62 17.34
N SER A 201 0.84 7.41 16.07
CA SER A 201 2.21 7.06 15.67
C SER A 201 3.20 8.16 16.01
N TYR A 202 2.86 9.40 15.70
CA TYR A 202 3.74 10.52 16.01
C TYR A 202 3.80 10.83 17.51
N ALA A 203 2.70 10.66 18.25
CA ALA A 203 2.74 10.70 19.69
C ALA A 203 3.72 9.66 20.27
N ILE A 204 3.64 8.41 19.79
CA ILE A 204 4.54 7.35 20.22
C ILE A 204 5.99 7.67 19.85
N LEU A 205 6.27 8.12 18.62
CA LEU A 205 7.63 8.47 18.19
C LEU A 205 8.25 9.58 19.06
N ILE A 206 7.48 10.59 19.38
CA ILE A 206 7.93 11.71 20.21
C ILE A 206 8.11 11.28 21.68
N PHE A 207 7.21 10.45 22.22
CA PHE A 207 7.29 10.00 23.62
C PHE A 207 8.40 8.97 23.86
N ILE A 208 8.66 8.08 22.89
CA ILE A 208 9.67 7.01 23.06
C ILE A 208 11.07 7.53 22.73
N GLY A 209 11.17 8.64 21.96
CA GLY A 209 12.46 9.25 21.59
C GLY A 209 13.33 8.31 20.75
N ILE A 210 12.73 7.61 19.78
CA ILE A 210 13.41 6.65 18.92
C ILE A 210 14.18 7.38 17.83
#